data_97af91f7a0400d7036a9b2618f4a3111
#
_entry.id   97af91f7a0400d7036a9b2618f4a3111
#
_cell.length_a   1.000
_cell.length_b   1.000
_cell.length_c   1.000
_cell.angle_alpha   90.00
_cell.angle_beta   90.00
_cell.angle_gamma   90.00
#
_symmetry.space_group_name_H-M   'P 1'
#
loop_
_entity.id
_entity.type
_entity.pdbx_description
1 polymer ?
#
loop_
_entity_poly.entity_id
_entity_poly.type
_entity_poly.pdbx_seq_one_letter_code
_entity_poly.pdbx_strand_id
1 'polypeptide(L)'
;GYKIMHAAADHLIPSTVELGGKSPNIYFPDIMDQEEDYIGKCAEGILLGFLNQGEVCTCPSRALVHESIYDSFLEVVLERAKNIVQGNPMDTDTMVGSQISKEQFEKVLNYFEIGKKEGAKILMGGEPAEMSSEVGGGYYIQPTIFSGSNSMQVFQEEIFGPALGITTFKDEAEALSIANDTEYGLGAGVWTRDINRAYRMARGIEAGRVWVNCYHAYPAHSAFGGYKKSGVGRECHKMVL
;
A
#
# COMPACT_ATOMS: atom_id res chain seq x y z
N GLY A 1 7.80 4.14 17.96
CA GLY A 1 6.88 3.43 18.86
C GLY A 1 7.52 3.06 20.18
N TYR A 2 8.55 2.23 20.19
CA TYR A 2 9.18 1.71 21.42
C TYR A 2 9.60 2.79 22.41
N LYS A 3 10.28 3.85 21.97
CA LYS A 3 10.72 4.95 22.84
C LYS A 3 9.55 5.66 23.52
N ILE A 4 8.44 5.86 22.79
CA ILE A 4 7.22 6.47 23.32
C ILE A 4 6.57 5.54 24.35
N MET A 5 6.44 4.24 24.01
CA MET A 5 5.87 3.26 24.94
C MET A 5 6.67 3.09 26.21
N HIS A 6 8.02 3.12 26.15
CA HIS A 6 8.88 3.12 27.34
C HIS A 6 8.65 4.35 28.20
N ALA A 7 8.62 5.55 27.60
CA ALA A 7 8.35 6.78 28.36
C ALA A 7 6.95 6.78 29.00
N ALA A 8 5.94 6.27 28.27
CA ALA A 8 4.60 6.13 28.81
C ALA A 8 4.55 5.15 30.02
N ALA A 9 5.28 4.04 29.95
CA ALA A 9 5.37 3.07 31.04
C ALA A 9 6.05 3.66 32.26
N ASP A 10 7.14 4.41 32.10
CA ASP A 10 7.87 5.08 33.20
C ASP A 10 6.99 6.06 33.98
N HIS A 11 5.99 6.65 33.32
CA HIS A 11 5.08 7.64 33.90
C HIS A 11 3.67 7.12 34.15
N LEU A 12 3.38 5.83 33.86
CA LEU A 12 2.04 5.21 33.95
C LEU A 12 0.95 5.98 33.15
N ILE A 13 1.32 6.51 31.98
CA ILE A 13 0.42 7.28 31.12
C ILE A 13 -0.17 6.35 30.05
N PRO A 14 -1.51 6.29 29.90
CA PRO A 14 -2.14 5.63 28.75
C PRO A 14 -1.65 6.25 27.43
N SER A 15 -1.30 5.41 26.45
CA SER A 15 -0.82 5.90 25.17
C SER A 15 -1.35 5.06 24.01
N THR A 16 -1.68 5.74 22.92
CA THR A 16 -1.93 5.13 21.62
C THR A 16 -0.78 5.49 20.69
N VAL A 17 -0.28 4.53 19.95
CA VAL A 17 0.74 4.74 18.92
C VAL A 17 0.26 4.19 17.60
N GLU A 18 0.29 5.03 16.59
CA GLU A 18 0.08 4.69 15.19
C GLU A 18 1.43 4.69 14.47
N LEU A 19 1.75 3.57 13.79
CA LEU A 19 3.07 3.33 13.21
C LEU A 19 2.94 2.92 11.74
N GLY A 20 4.01 2.36 11.19
CA GLY A 20 4.10 1.99 9.79
C GLY A 20 3.22 0.83 9.36
N GLY A 21 3.18 0.59 8.07
CA GLY A 21 2.46 -0.52 7.45
C GLY A 21 3.13 -1.06 6.20
N LYS A 22 2.74 -2.28 5.83
CA LYS A 22 3.07 -2.90 4.54
C LYS A 22 1.82 -3.63 4.03
N SER A 23 0.79 -2.85 3.81
CA SER A 23 -0.58 -3.32 3.63
C SER A 23 -0.75 -4.16 2.37
N PRO A 24 -1.25 -5.41 2.48
CA PRO A 24 -1.57 -6.24 1.32
C PRO A 24 -2.90 -5.80 0.71
N ASN A 25 -2.98 -5.82 -0.62
CA ASN A 25 -4.19 -5.61 -1.40
C ASN A 25 -4.36 -6.81 -2.34
N ILE A 26 -5.40 -7.62 -2.14
CA ILE A 26 -5.51 -8.99 -2.65
C ILE A 26 -6.59 -9.06 -3.73
N TYR A 27 -6.24 -9.57 -4.90
CA TYR A 27 -7.08 -9.60 -6.11
C TYR A 27 -7.36 -11.04 -6.55
N PHE A 28 -8.59 -11.50 -6.41
CA PHE A 28 -9.04 -12.83 -6.80
C PHE A 28 -9.52 -12.89 -8.26
N PRO A 29 -9.54 -14.09 -8.89
CA PRO A 29 -9.84 -14.23 -10.32
C PRO A 29 -11.17 -13.64 -10.76
N ASP A 30 -12.19 -13.75 -9.92
CA ASP A 30 -13.57 -13.34 -10.21
C ASP A 30 -13.77 -11.83 -10.41
N ILE A 31 -12.73 -11.01 -10.20
CA ILE A 31 -12.76 -9.60 -10.58
C ILE A 31 -12.71 -9.42 -12.09
N MET A 32 -12.08 -10.35 -12.83
CA MET A 32 -11.94 -10.27 -14.28
C MET A 32 -13.20 -10.75 -15.04
N ASP A 33 -14.13 -11.41 -14.35
CA ASP A 33 -15.42 -11.83 -14.89
C ASP A 33 -16.48 -10.70 -14.84
N GLN A 34 -16.06 -9.47 -14.59
CA GLN A 34 -16.90 -8.31 -14.35
C GLN A 34 -16.83 -7.32 -15.53
N GLU A 35 -17.68 -6.30 -15.46
CA GLU A 35 -17.66 -5.18 -16.39
C GLU A 35 -16.35 -4.40 -16.30
N GLU A 36 -15.92 -3.79 -17.40
CA GLU A 36 -14.68 -3.03 -17.52
C GLU A 36 -14.53 -1.94 -16.44
N ASP A 37 -15.62 -1.26 -16.10
CA ASP A 37 -15.65 -0.25 -15.04
C ASP A 37 -15.25 -0.81 -13.66
N TYR A 38 -15.67 -2.05 -13.35
CA TYR A 38 -15.31 -2.68 -12.09
C TYR A 38 -13.85 -3.13 -12.07
N ILE A 39 -13.38 -3.72 -13.17
CA ILE A 39 -11.96 -4.08 -13.32
C ILE A 39 -11.09 -2.82 -13.19
N GLY A 40 -11.53 -1.72 -13.79
CA GLY A 40 -10.90 -0.42 -13.65
C GLY A 40 -10.78 0.06 -12.20
N LYS A 41 -11.85 -0.06 -11.41
CA LYS A 41 -11.82 0.26 -9.97
C LYS A 41 -10.87 -0.63 -9.19
N CYS A 42 -10.77 -1.92 -9.55
CA CYS A 42 -9.79 -2.82 -8.95
C CYS A 42 -8.35 -2.34 -9.22
N ALA A 43 -8.06 -1.93 -10.45
CA ALA A 43 -6.76 -1.40 -10.83
C ALA A 43 -6.45 -0.07 -10.10
N GLU A 44 -7.43 0.84 -10.01
CA GLU A 44 -7.32 2.06 -9.19
C GLU A 44 -6.99 1.74 -7.73
N GLY A 45 -7.56 0.67 -7.18
CA GLY A 45 -7.24 0.19 -5.84
C GLY A 45 -5.75 -0.13 -5.63
N ILE A 46 -5.01 -0.54 -6.67
CA ILE A 46 -3.54 -0.66 -6.63
C ILE A 46 -2.91 0.74 -6.67
N LEU A 47 -3.36 1.60 -7.58
CA LEU A 47 -2.77 2.91 -7.82
C LEU A 47 -2.93 3.88 -6.64
N LEU A 48 -3.87 3.61 -5.72
CA LEU A 48 -3.94 4.31 -4.43
C LEU A 48 -2.66 4.16 -3.58
N GLY A 49 -1.78 3.20 -3.92
CA GLY A 49 -0.43 3.11 -3.36
C GLY A 49 0.46 4.32 -3.66
N PHE A 50 0.10 5.12 -4.67
CA PHE A 50 0.81 6.35 -5.03
C PHE A 50 0.15 7.62 -4.49
N LEU A 51 -1.06 7.51 -3.90
CA LEU A 51 -1.76 8.63 -3.30
C LEU A 51 -0.87 9.33 -2.26
N ASN A 52 -0.93 10.66 -2.22
CA ASN A 52 -0.09 11.47 -1.34
C ASN A 52 1.40 11.08 -1.45
N GLN A 53 1.89 10.92 -2.70
CA GLN A 53 3.23 10.44 -3.09
C GLN A 53 3.71 9.17 -2.37
N GLY A 54 2.79 8.30 -1.97
CA GLY A 54 3.07 7.06 -1.24
C GLY A 54 3.43 7.26 0.24
N GLU A 55 3.35 8.49 0.76
CA GLU A 55 3.61 8.84 2.15
C GLU A 55 2.35 8.70 3.00
N VAL A 56 1.77 7.48 2.98
CA VAL A 56 0.57 7.09 3.75
C VAL A 56 0.81 5.74 4.42
N CYS A 57 0.61 5.65 5.73
CA CYS A 57 0.87 4.43 6.51
C CYS A 57 0.04 3.22 6.07
N THR A 58 -1.18 3.46 5.56
CA THR A 58 -2.06 2.41 5.02
C THR A 58 -1.93 2.20 3.52
N CYS A 59 -0.94 2.78 2.84
CA CYS A 59 -0.73 2.54 1.41
C CYS A 59 -0.83 1.05 1.07
N PRO A 60 -1.59 0.65 0.02
CA PRO A 60 -1.62 -0.72 -0.48
C PRO A 60 -0.30 -1.04 -1.21
N SER A 61 0.79 -1.10 -0.43
CA SER A 61 2.16 -1.19 -0.94
C SER A 61 2.57 -2.60 -1.38
N ARG A 62 1.71 -3.62 -1.13
CA ARG A 62 1.83 -4.97 -1.69
C ARG A 62 0.53 -5.35 -2.40
N ALA A 63 0.58 -5.56 -3.71
CA ALA A 63 -0.52 -6.16 -4.46
C ALA A 63 -0.28 -7.66 -4.62
N LEU A 64 -1.20 -8.46 -4.10
CA LEU A 64 -1.22 -9.91 -4.25
C LEU A 64 -2.26 -10.24 -5.31
N VAL A 65 -1.84 -10.77 -6.45
CA VAL A 65 -2.71 -11.05 -7.60
C VAL A 65 -2.74 -12.55 -7.87
N HIS A 66 -3.93 -13.13 -8.02
CA HIS A 66 -4.03 -14.55 -8.35
C HIS A 66 -3.33 -14.84 -9.69
N GLU A 67 -2.53 -15.93 -9.75
CA GLU A 67 -1.67 -16.24 -10.90
C GLU A 67 -2.44 -16.30 -12.23
N SER A 68 -3.69 -16.77 -12.22
CA SER A 68 -4.49 -16.92 -13.44
C SER A 68 -4.93 -15.61 -14.10
N ILE A 69 -4.88 -14.50 -13.37
CA ILE A 69 -5.27 -13.17 -13.90
C ILE A 69 -4.09 -12.20 -13.93
N TYR A 70 -2.91 -12.62 -13.51
CA TYR A 70 -1.77 -11.73 -13.29
C TYR A 70 -1.45 -10.89 -14.53
N ASP A 71 -1.25 -11.52 -15.69
CA ASP A 71 -0.83 -10.80 -16.89
C ASP A 71 -1.91 -9.84 -17.40
N SER A 72 -3.16 -10.31 -17.49
CA SER A 72 -4.28 -9.49 -18.00
C SER A 72 -4.64 -8.34 -17.04
N PHE A 73 -4.59 -8.58 -15.74
CA PHE A 73 -4.86 -7.53 -14.76
C PHE A 73 -3.72 -6.52 -14.66
N LEU A 74 -2.47 -6.99 -14.74
CA LEU A 74 -1.28 -6.12 -14.76
C LEU A 74 -1.31 -5.16 -15.95
N GLU A 75 -1.75 -5.63 -17.14
CA GLU A 75 -1.91 -4.77 -18.31
C GLU A 75 -2.85 -3.60 -18.03
N VAL A 76 -4.02 -3.87 -17.42
CA VAL A 76 -4.98 -2.82 -17.03
C VAL A 76 -4.36 -1.85 -16.02
N VAL A 77 -3.64 -2.36 -15.02
CA VAL A 77 -2.96 -1.54 -14.00
C VAL A 77 -1.94 -0.59 -14.63
N LEU A 78 -1.07 -1.13 -15.49
CA LEU A 78 -0.01 -0.35 -16.15
C LEU A 78 -0.59 0.69 -17.11
N GLU A 79 -1.66 0.36 -17.84
CA GLU A 79 -2.32 1.33 -18.73
C GLU A 79 -2.92 2.49 -17.94
N ARG A 80 -3.60 2.22 -16.83
CA ARG A 80 -4.14 3.28 -15.97
C ARG A 80 -3.05 4.09 -15.27
N ALA A 81 -1.94 3.47 -14.90
CA ALA A 81 -0.82 4.14 -14.26
C ALA A 81 -0.18 5.23 -15.14
N LYS A 82 -0.28 5.11 -16.47
CA LYS A 82 0.18 6.15 -17.42
C LYS A 82 -0.55 7.49 -17.26
N ASN A 83 -1.75 7.46 -16.70
CA ASN A 83 -2.56 8.66 -16.50
C ASN A 83 -2.25 9.38 -15.17
N ILE A 84 -1.28 8.92 -14.39
CA ILE A 84 -0.89 9.57 -13.14
C ILE A 84 -0.11 10.85 -13.48
N VAL A 85 -0.67 11.98 -13.09
CA VAL A 85 -0.09 13.30 -13.30
C VAL A 85 0.74 13.69 -12.09
N GLN A 86 2.05 13.91 -12.31
CA GLN A 86 2.93 14.52 -11.32
C GLN A 86 3.12 16.02 -11.64
N GLY A 87 3.06 16.87 -10.62
CA GLY A 87 3.12 18.32 -10.87
C GLY A 87 3.12 19.17 -9.61
N ASN A 88 2.78 20.43 -9.80
CA ASN A 88 2.60 21.38 -8.72
C ASN A 88 1.37 20.97 -7.90
N PRO A 89 1.49 20.75 -6.57
CA PRO A 89 0.37 20.34 -5.72
C PRO A 89 -0.75 21.39 -5.60
N MET A 90 -0.53 22.61 -6.09
CA MET A 90 -1.57 23.65 -6.18
C MET A 90 -2.45 23.50 -7.42
N ASP A 91 -2.04 22.69 -8.38
CA ASP A 91 -2.83 22.43 -9.59
C ASP A 91 -3.83 21.32 -9.35
N THR A 92 -5.07 21.53 -9.78
CA THR A 92 -6.17 20.56 -9.53
C THR A 92 -6.00 19.24 -10.26
N ASP A 93 -5.22 19.19 -11.32
CA ASP A 93 -4.96 18.01 -12.12
C ASP A 93 -3.78 17.17 -11.58
N THR A 94 -3.00 17.74 -10.64
CA THR A 94 -1.88 17.02 -10.02
C THR A 94 -2.38 15.92 -9.08
N MET A 95 -1.95 14.69 -9.33
CA MET A 95 -2.29 13.52 -8.53
C MET A 95 -1.19 13.15 -7.54
N VAL A 96 0.08 13.38 -7.91
CA VAL A 96 1.25 13.01 -7.11
C VAL A 96 2.23 14.19 -7.06
N GLY A 97 2.57 14.60 -5.84
CA GLY A 97 3.49 15.69 -5.57
C GLY A 97 4.92 15.24 -5.27
N SER A 98 5.69 16.17 -4.70
CA SER A 98 7.07 15.96 -4.23
C SER A 98 7.11 15.18 -2.92
N GLN A 99 8.16 14.36 -2.68
CA GLN A 99 8.45 13.78 -1.37
C GLN A 99 8.70 14.89 -0.34
N ILE A 100 8.43 14.60 0.94
CA ILE A 100 8.49 15.59 2.02
C ILE A 100 9.89 16.17 2.23
N SER A 101 10.96 15.44 1.92
CA SER A 101 12.34 15.86 2.18
C SER A 101 13.34 15.16 1.27
N LYS A 102 14.56 15.72 1.20
CA LYS A 102 15.70 15.08 0.53
C LYS A 102 16.02 13.71 1.13
N GLU A 103 16.00 13.61 2.45
CA GLU A 103 16.25 12.34 3.15
C GLU A 103 15.26 11.25 2.72
N GLN A 104 13.97 11.58 2.66
CA GLN A 104 12.94 10.63 2.22
C GLN A 104 13.11 10.27 0.74
N PHE A 105 13.43 11.24 -0.11
CA PHE A 105 13.74 11.00 -1.52
C PHE A 105 14.91 10.01 -1.69
N GLU A 106 16.03 10.25 -1.01
CA GLU A 106 17.20 9.38 -1.05
C GLU A 106 16.92 7.99 -0.49
N LYS A 107 16.10 7.90 0.59
CA LYS A 107 15.64 6.63 1.15
C LYS A 107 14.86 5.83 0.12
N VAL A 108 13.90 6.42 -0.57
CA VAL A 108 13.08 5.72 -1.57
C VAL A 108 13.96 5.21 -2.71
N LEU A 109 14.84 6.04 -3.24
CA LEU A 109 15.77 5.62 -4.31
C LEU A 109 16.70 4.50 -3.87
N ASN A 110 17.16 4.52 -2.61
CA ASN A 110 17.95 3.42 -2.07
C ASN A 110 17.17 2.10 -2.05
N TYR A 111 15.86 2.12 -1.72
CA TYR A 111 15.03 0.91 -1.83
C TYR A 111 14.89 0.40 -3.28
N PHE A 112 14.92 1.28 -4.27
CA PHE A 112 14.93 0.85 -5.67
C PHE A 112 16.20 0.05 -6.00
N GLU A 113 17.34 0.52 -5.51
CA GLU A 113 18.61 -0.20 -5.67
C GLU A 113 18.65 -1.52 -4.88
N ILE A 114 18.07 -1.56 -3.69
CA ILE A 114 17.91 -2.79 -2.90
C ILE A 114 17.06 -3.80 -3.69
N GLY A 115 15.90 -3.39 -4.17
CA GLY A 115 15.01 -4.25 -4.96
C GLY A 115 15.71 -4.81 -6.21
N LYS A 116 16.42 -3.98 -6.96
CA LYS A 116 17.21 -4.42 -8.12
C LYS A 116 18.26 -5.48 -7.72
N LYS A 117 18.99 -5.26 -6.62
CA LYS A 117 20.03 -6.20 -6.13
C LYS A 117 19.43 -7.53 -5.66
N GLU A 118 18.22 -7.52 -5.09
CA GLU A 118 17.50 -8.73 -4.69
C GLU A 118 16.84 -9.46 -5.87
N GLY A 119 16.88 -8.87 -7.08
CA GLY A 119 16.30 -9.45 -8.28
C GLY A 119 14.84 -9.09 -8.52
N ALA A 120 14.30 -8.09 -7.83
CA ALA A 120 12.98 -7.55 -8.15
C ALA A 120 13.00 -6.92 -9.54
N LYS A 121 11.96 -7.18 -10.33
CA LYS A 121 11.80 -6.64 -11.66
C LYS A 121 11.00 -5.33 -11.59
N ILE A 122 11.57 -4.24 -12.09
CA ILE A 122 10.84 -2.98 -12.21
C ILE A 122 9.96 -3.05 -13.45
N LEU A 123 8.66 -2.93 -13.24
CA LEU A 123 7.64 -2.92 -14.30
C LEU A 123 7.33 -1.51 -14.78
N MET A 124 7.48 -0.52 -13.90
CA MET A 124 7.24 0.89 -14.17
C MET A 124 8.06 1.75 -13.21
N GLY A 125 8.50 2.94 -13.66
CA GLY A 125 9.24 3.89 -12.84
C GLY A 125 10.66 3.44 -12.48
N GLY A 126 11.04 3.64 -11.23
CA GLY A 126 12.34 3.21 -10.69
C GLY A 126 13.42 4.27 -10.70
N GLU A 127 13.06 5.52 -10.96
CA GLU A 127 13.98 6.65 -11.11
C GLU A 127 13.39 7.96 -10.55
N PRO A 128 14.20 9.00 -10.32
CA PRO A 128 13.71 10.35 -10.12
C PRO A 128 12.82 10.80 -11.29
N ALA A 129 11.78 11.58 -10.99
CA ALA A 129 10.97 12.17 -12.05
C ALA A 129 11.60 13.49 -12.55
N GLU A 130 11.66 13.64 -13.86
CA GLU A 130 12.05 14.90 -14.48
C GLU A 130 10.85 15.86 -14.48
N MET A 131 10.99 17.00 -13.82
CA MET A 131 9.93 18.00 -13.69
C MET A 131 10.25 19.28 -14.41
N SER A 132 9.19 20.02 -14.78
CA SER A 132 9.34 21.35 -15.37
C SER A 132 10.03 22.33 -14.41
N SER A 133 10.60 23.41 -14.96
CA SER A 133 11.27 24.45 -14.16
C SER A 133 10.34 25.14 -13.15
N GLU A 134 9.03 25.08 -13.35
CA GLU A 134 8.03 25.67 -12.44
C GLU A 134 7.95 24.98 -11.09
N VAL A 135 8.23 23.66 -11.06
CA VAL A 135 8.30 22.83 -9.84
C VAL A 135 9.73 22.36 -9.60
N GLY A 136 10.70 22.93 -10.31
CA GLY A 136 12.11 22.58 -10.21
C GLY A 136 12.66 22.74 -8.80
N GLY A 137 13.43 21.73 -8.35
CA GLY A 137 13.97 21.67 -6.99
C GLY A 137 13.13 20.86 -6.01
N GLY A 138 11.96 20.35 -6.39
CA GLY A 138 11.19 19.38 -5.63
C GLY A 138 11.76 17.94 -5.72
N TYR A 139 11.44 17.11 -4.74
CA TYR A 139 11.93 15.74 -4.63
C TYR A 139 10.95 14.76 -5.27
N TYR A 140 10.82 14.82 -6.60
CA TYR A 140 9.87 14.00 -7.35
C TYR A 140 10.46 12.65 -7.72
N ILE A 141 9.67 11.58 -7.50
CA ILE A 141 10.01 10.19 -7.83
C ILE A 141 8.91 9.63 -8.72
N GLN A 142 9.28 8.93 -9.77
CA GLN A 142 8.31 8.25 -10.63
C GLN A 142 7.52 7.20 -9.83
N PRO A 143 6.18 7.12 -9.98
CA PRO A 143 5.40 6.00 -9.47
C PRO A 143 6.02 4.68 -9.92
N THR A 144 6.36 3.81 -8.96
CA THR A 144 7.20 2.63 -9.22
C THR A 144 6.50 1.35 -8.81
N ILE A 145 6.49 0.38 -9.72
CA ILE A 145 5.92 -0.95 -9.51
C ILE A 145 7.02 -2.00 -9.67
N PHE A 146 7.22 -2.80 -8.60
CA PHE A 146 8.09 -3.96 -8.60
C PHE A 146 7.29 -5.25 -8.80
N SER A 147 7.87 -6.22 -9.49
CA SER A 147 7.43 -7.62 -9.44
C SER A 147 8.51 -8.46 -8.76
N GLY A 148 8.12 -9.33 -7.83
CA GLY A 148 9.07 -10.14 -7.09
C GLY A 148 8.45 -11.03 -6.02
N SER A 149 9.29 -11.59 -5.16
CA SER A 149 8.89 -12.44 -4.04
C SER A 149 8.56 -11.60 -2.81
N ASN A 150 7.57 -12.05 -2.01
CA ASN A 150 7.23 -11.44 -0.73
C ASN A 150 8.40 -11.41 0.27
N SER A 151 9.40 -12.28 0.12
CA SER A 151 10.59 -12.33 0.97
C SER A 151 11.60 -11.20 0.72
N MET A 152 11.50 -10.48 -0.40
CA MET A 152 12.40 -9.37 -0.71
C MET A 152 12.15 -8.19 0.22
N GLN A 153 13.20 -7.44 0.55
CA GLN A 153 13.15 -6.30 1.46
C GLN A 153 12.14 -5.24 1.01
N VAL A 154 12.04 -4.99 -0.29
CA VAL A 154 11.07 -4.04 -0.87
C VAL A 154 9.60 -4.48 -0.69
N PHE A 155 9.34 -5.76 -0.38
CA PHE A 155 8.02 -6.30 -0.04
C PHE A 155 7.78 -6.37 1.48
N GLN A 156 8.84 -6.36 2.29
CA GLN A 156 8.76 -6.52 3.74
C GLN A 156 8.83 -5.19 4.50
N GLU A 157 9.64 -4.25 4.04
CA GLU A 157 9.87 -2.99 4.74
C GLU A 157 9.02 -1.83 4.20
N GLU A 158 8.65 -0.91 5.08
CA GLU A 158 7.92 0.30 4.71
C GLU A 158 8.84 1.30 4.00
N ILE A 159 8.62 1.49 2.70
CA ILE A 159 9.38 2.45 1.88
C ILE A 159 8.90 3.88 2.17
N PHE A 160 7.59 4.08 2.33
CA PHE A 160 6.91 5.35 2.55
C PHE A 160 7.16 6.34 1.41
N GLY A 161 6.94 5.87 0.19
CA GLY A 161 7.14 6.60 -1.06
C GLY A 161 6.30 5.97 -2.18
N PRO A 162 6.32 6.51 -3.41
CA PRO A 162 5.47 6.05 -4.51
C PRO A 162 5.99 4.74 -5.11
N ALA A 163 6.02 3.70 -4.28
CA ALA A 163 6.58 2.39 -4.61
C ALA A 163 5.71 1.27 -4.06
N LEU A 164 5.33 0.33 -4.90
CA LEU A 164 4.59 -0.87 -4.52
C LEU A 164 5.16 -2.13 -5.20
N GLY A 165 4.97 -3.26 -4.54
CA GLY A 165 5.34 -4.57 -5.06
C GLY A 165 4.13 -5.38 -5.48
N ILE A 166 4.23 -6.09 -6.62
CA ILE A 166 3.24 -7.06 -7.07
C ILE A 166 3.82 -8.45 -7.00
N THR A 167 3.12 -9.37 -6.36
CA THR A 167 3.45 -10.80 -6.32
C THR A 167 2.21 -11.64 -6.60
N THR A 168 2.40 -12.91 -6.95
CA THR A 168 1.29 -13.81 -7.24
C THR A 168 0.97 -14.75 -6.09
N PHE A 169 -0.22 -15.33 -6.11
CA PHE A 169 -0.66 -16.44 -5.26
C PHE A 169 -1.53 -17.41 -6.07
N LYS A 170 -1.70 -18.65 -5.59
CA LYS A 170 -2.42 -19.73 -6.28
C LYS A 170 -3.81 -20.00 -5.71
N ASP A 171 -3.97 -19.82 -4.41
CA ASP A 171 -5.22 -20.12 -3.72
C ASP A 171 -5.42 -19.18 -2.52
N GLU A 172 -6.60 -19.29 -1.91
CA GLU A 172 -7.01 -18.47 -0.76
C GLU A 172 -6.10 -18.65 0.47
N ALA A 173 -5.58 -19.86 0.69
CA ALA A 173 -4.71 -20.15 1.82
C ALA A 173 -3.33 -19.51 1.64
N GLU A 174 -2.76 -19.60 0.44
CA GLU A 174 -1.50 -18.94 0.12
C GLU A 174 -1.64 -17.41 0.14
N ALA A 175 -2.74 -16.86 -0.40
CA ALA A 175 -3.01 -15.43 -0.31
C ALA A 175 -3.01 -14.93 1.13
N LEU A 176 -3.68 -15.65 2.02
CA LEU A 176 -3.74 -15.32 3.44
C LEU A 176 -2.37 -15.44 4.12
N SER A 177 -1.62 -16.49 3.79
CA SER A 177 -0.27 -16.71 4.30
C SER A 177 0.65 -15.54 3.91
N ILE A 178 0.69 -15.16 2.63
CA ILE A 178 1.50 -14.05 2.13
C ILE A 178 1.04 -12.72 2.73
N ALA A 179 -0.28 -12.50 2.85
CA ALA A 179 -0.83 -11.27 3.42
C ALA A 179 -0.33 -11.05 4.85
N ASN A 180 -0.31 -12.11 5.66
CA ASN A 180 0.10 -12.09 7.07
C ASN A 180 1.62 -12.21 7.30
N ASP A 181 2.38 -12.59 6.26
CA ASP A 181 3.83 -12.70 6.32
C ASP A 181 4.49 -11.31 6.22
N THR A 182 4.35 -10.57 7.27
CA THR A 182 4.93 -9.24 7.52
C THR A 182 4.90 -8.95 9.01
N GLU A 183 5.80 -8.10 9.48
CA GLU A 183 5.77 -7.62 10.86
C GLU A 183 4.73 -6.51 11.12
N TYR A 184 4.06 -6.04 10.08
CA TYR A 184 3.01 -5.02 10.14
C TYR A 184 1.62 -5.63 10.13
N GLY A 185 0.62 -4.81 10.53
CA GLY A 185 -0.78 -5.21 10.53
C GLY A 185 -1.72 -3.98 10.61
N LEU A 186 -1.51 -2.97 9.74
CA LEU A 186 -2.31 -1.75 9.78
C LEU A 186 -3.57 -1.84 8.92
N GLY A 187 -3.41 -2.02 7.62
CA GLY A 187 -4.49 -2.10 6.66
C GLY A 187 -4.37 -3.28 5.71
N ALA A 188 -5.46 -3.64 5.06
CA ALA A 188 -5.49 -4.60 3.96
C ALA A 188 -6.71 -4.37 3.06
N GLY A 189 -6.62 -4.78 1.80
CA GLY A 189 -7.73 -4.80 0.86
C GLY A 189 -8.00 -6.20 0.31
N VAL A 190 -9.27 -6.49 0.02
CA VAL A 190 -9.70 -7.74 -0.61
C VAL A 190 -10.67 -7.43 -1.74
N TRP A 191 -10.35 -7.90 -2.94
CA TRP A 191 -11.16 -7.69 -4.12
C TRP A 191 -11.66 -9.01 -4.67
N THR A 192 -12.95 -9.25 -4.52
CA THR A 192 -13.67 -10.46 -4.93
C THR A 192 -15.16 -10.20 -4.96
N ARG A 193 -15.89 -10.91 -5.81
CA ARG A 193 -17.37 -10.90 -5.83
C ARG A 193 -17.98 -12.03 -4.99
N ASP A 194 -17.18 -12.95 -4.48
CA ASP A 194 -17.62 -13.99 -3.55
C ASP A 194 -17.65 -13.42 -2.12
N ILE A 195 -18.86 -13.22 -1.61
CA ILE A 195 -19.08 -12.68 -0.26
C ILE A 195 -18.52 -13.60 0.84
N ASN A 196 -18.56 -14.92 0.65
CA ASN A 196 -18.03 -15.87 1.64
C ASN A 196 -16.50 -15.79 1.68
N ARG A 197 -15.84 -15.69 0.53
CA ARG A 197 -14.40 -15.46 0.43
C ARG A 197 -14.02 -14.13 1.07
N ALA A 198 -14.72 -13.06 0.73
CA ALA A 198 -14.49 -11.74 1.32
C ALA A 198 -14.54 -11.79 2.85
N TYR A 199 -15.54 -12.48 3.40
CA TYR A 199 -15.70 -12.62 4.84
C TYR A 199 -14.58 -13.46 5.49
N ARG A 200 -14.21 -14.60 4.89
CA ARG A 200 -13.10 -15.43 5.40
C ARG A 200 -11.78 -14.69 5.38
N MET A 201 -11.47 -14.05 4.27
CA MET A 201 -10.25 -13.26 4.11
C MET A 201 -10.19 -12.10 5.10
N ALA A 202 -11.27 -11.30 5.20
CA ALA A 202 -11.32 -10.18 6.13
C ALA A 202 -11.14 -10.59 7.60
N ARG A 203 -11.57 -11.81 7.98
CA ARG A 203 -11.36 -12.34 9.33
C ARG A 203 -10.00 -12.97 9.54
N GLY A 204 -9.39 -13.51 8.49
CA GLY A 204 -8.10 -14.20 8.56
C GLY A 204 -6.89 -13.25 8.46
N ILE A 205 -7.06 -12.09 7.86
CA ILE A 205 -5.98 -11.10 7.72
C ILE A 205 -5.73 -10.42 9.07
N GLU A 206 -4.46 -10.40 9.48
CA GLU A 206 -3.99 -9.79 10.73
C GLU A 206 -3.74 -8.29 10.55
N ALA A 207 -4.78 -7.55 10.19
CA ALA A 207 -4.74 -6.10 10.01
C ALA A 207 -5.86 -5.42 10.80
N GLY A 208 -5.58 -4.22 11.30
CA GLY A 208 -6.54 -3.45 12.09
C GLY A 208 -7.74 -2.99 11.29
N ARG A 209 -7.58 -2.82 9.98
CA ARG A 209 -8.66 -2.50 9.04
C ARG A 209 -8.53 -3.31 7.76
N VAL A 210 -9.64 -3.93 7.35
CA VAL A 210 -9.73 -4.64 6.07
C VAL A 210 -10.87 -4.04 5.26
N TRP A 211 -10.56 -3.58 4.06
CA TRP A 211 -11.53 -3.09 3.07
C TRP A 211 -11.91 -4.20 2.10
N VAL A 212 -13.15 -4.23 1.69
CA VAL A 212 -13.65 -5.18 0.68
C VAL A 212 -14.22 -4.43 -0.50
N ASN A 213 -13.69 -4.66 -1.70
CA ASN A 213 -14.08 -4.02 -2.95
C ASN A 213 -14.03 -2.48 -2.92
N CYS A 214 -13.20 -1.95 -2.06
CA CYS A 214 -12.83 -0.54 -1.95
C CYS A 214 -11.50 -0.43 -1.20
N TYR A 215 -10.93 0.76 -1.15
CA TYR A 215 -9.76 1.05 -0.31
C TYR A 215 -9.83 2.49 0.19
N HIS A 216 -9.17 2.79 1.32
CA HIS A 216 -9.15 4.12 1.96
C HIS A 216 -10.52 4.72 2.31
N ALA A 217 -11.57 3.90 2.52
CA ALA A 217 -12.82 4.38 3.08
C ALA A 217 -12.71 4.43 4.62
N TYR A 218 -12.81 5.63 5.20
CA TYR A 218 -12.62 5.88 6.63
C TYR A 218 -13.89 6.44 7.29
N PRO A 219 -14.89 5.61 7.59
CA PRO A 219 -16.05 6.09 8.31
C PRO A 219 -15.69 6.44 9.77
N ALA A 220 -16.10 7.60 10.24
CA ALA A 220 -15.75 8.14 11.57
C ALA A 220 -16.19 7.24 12.75
N HIS A 221 -17.18 6.40 12.55
CA HIS A 221 -17.69 5.48 13.57
C HIS A 221 -16.95 4.12 13.61
N SER A 222 -15.94 3.94 12.77
CA SER A 222 -15.16 2.70 12.71
C SER A 222 -13.79 2.91 13.34
N ALA A 223 -13.45 2.08 14.32
CA ALA A 223 -12.16 2.15 15.00
C ALA A 223 -10.99 2.00 14.01
N PHE A 224 -9.95 2.81 14.19
CA PHE A 224 -8.72 2.78 13.42
C PHE A 224 -7.53 2.44 14.33
N GLY A 225 -6.61 1.62 13.84
CA GLY A 225 -5.35 1.27 14.51
C GLY A 225 -4.80 -0.05 14.03
N GLY A 226 -3.54 -0.32 14.32
CA GLY A 226 -2.80 -1.48 13.84
C GLY A 226 -2.69 -2.64 14.83
N TYR A 227 -2.37 -3.81 14.30
CA TYR A 227 -1.83 -4.96 15.03
C TYR A 227 -0.31 -5.05 14.81
N LYS A 228 0.33 -6.01 15.46
CA LYS A 228 1.76 -6.29 15.31
C LYS A 228 2.60 -4.99 15.55
N LYS A 229 3.58 -4.72 14.69
CA LYS A 229 4.39 -3.50 14.79
C LYS A 229 3.75 -2.24 14.20
N SER A 230 2.50 -2.32 13.72
CA SER A 230 1.77 -1.15 13.22
C SER A 230 1.14 -0.29 14.30
N GLY A 231 1.11 -0.74 15.55
CA GLY A 231 0.67 0.15 16.62
C GLY A 231 0.01 -0.55 17.81
N VAL A 232 -0.37 0.28 18.77
CA VAL A 232 -1.08 -0.08 19.99
C VAL A 232 -2.22 0.90 20.21
N GLY A 233 -3.40 0.39 20.60
CA GLY A 233 -4.58 1.22 20.78
C GLY A 233 -5.42 1.38 19.51
N ARG A 234 -6.49 2.15 19.63
CA ARG A 234 -7.42 2.46 18.52
C ARG A 234 -7.84 3.92 18.60
N GLU A 235 -8.20 4.48 17.44
CA GLU A 235 -8.70 5.85 17.26
C GLU A 235 -10.08 5.86 16.59
N CYS A 236 -10.69 7.02 16.49
CA CYS A 236 -11.92 7.31 15.73
C CYS A 236 -13.19 6.56 16.17
N HIS A 237 -13.26 5.95 17.34
CA HIS A 237 -14.45 5.25 17.83
C HIS A 237 -14.66 5.49 19.32
N LYS A 238 -15.90 5.38 19.79
CA LYS A 238 -16.23 5.51 21.22
C LYS A 238 -15.48 4.53 22.14
N MET A 239 -14.83 3.49 21.58
CA MET A 239 -13.93 2.60 22.32
C MET A 239 -12.65 3.30 22.78
N VAL A 240 -12.37 4.51 22.27
CA VAL A 240 -11.21 5.32 22.66
C VAL A 240 -11.49 6.14 23.93
N LEU A 241 -12.77 6.30 24.26
CA LEU A 241 -13.24 7.02 25.45
C LEU A 241 -13.27 6.09 26.67
#